data_707d0aec7e81fa4bf684bb3574dd8a60
#
_entry.id   707d0aec7e81fa4bf684bb3574dd8a60
#
_cell.length_a   1.000
_cell.length_b   1.000
_cell.length_c   1.000
_cell.angle_alpha   90.00
_cell.angle_beta   90.00
_cell.angle_gamma   90.00
#
_symmetry.space_group_name_H-M   'P 1'
#
loop_
_entity.id
_entity.type
_entity.pdbx_description
1 polymer ?
#
loop_
_entity_poly.entity_id
_entity_poly.type
_entity_poly.pdbx_seq_one_letter_code
_entity_poly.pdbx_strand_id
1 'polypeptide(L)'
;VADEARTGIHPGSPYYEPNVEAYDFDIDKANKILDDAGYKKGSDGMRFGLTVDFGWPGLRPNAEYTKAALKKIGIDVTVRQSADFPTWAQTVSNHNFDLTWDTVFNWGDPVIGVHRTYQTSNIKKGVIWSNTQQYSNPKVDAIMEKAGVENNMDKRKALYSELQKMLANDLPVYWTNTLPYHTIYSKKVGNPPMGIWATSSPMDMTYIKD
;
A
#
# COMPACT_ATOMS: atom_id res chain seq x y z
N VAL A 1 -13.57 5.70 -11.33
CA VAL A 1 -12.21 5.38 -11.83
C VAL A 1 -11.26 5.63 -10.68
N ALA A 2 -10.32 4.74 -10.47
CA ALA A 2 -9.28 4.90 -9.45
C ALA A 2 -8.22 5.89 -9.94
N ASP A 3 -7.71 6.73 -9.04
CA ASP A 3 -6.62 7.65 -9.34
C ASP A 3 -5.27 7.02 -8.99
N GLU A 4 -4.21 7.41 -9.69
CA GLU A 4 -2.85 6.97 -9.39
C GLU A 4 -2.47 7.38 -7.96
N ALA A 5 -1.79 6.48 -7.24
CA ALA A 5 -1.22 6.76 -5.94
C ALA A 5 0.30 6.56 -6.00
N ARG A 6 1.05 7.48 -5.39
CA ARG A 6 2.52 7.42 -5.31
C ARG A 6 3.02 7.25 -3.88
N THR A 7 2.16 7.47 -2.91
CA THR A 7 2.45 7.35 -1.48
C THR A 7 1.27 6.74 -0.74
N GLY A 8 1.50 6.33 0.51
CA GLY A 8 0.44 5.85 1.40
C GLY A 8 -0.46 6.96 1.96
N ILE A 9 -0.23 8.23 1.62
CA ILE A 9 -1.07 9.35 2.05
C ILE A 9 -1.89 9.82 0.85
N HIS A 10 -3.22 9.88 1.03
CA HIS A 10 -4.16 10.27 -0.01
C HIS A 10 -3.97 11.74 -0.43
N PRO A 11 -4.08 12.10 -1.73
CA PRO A 11 -3.93 13.47 -2.22
C PRO A 11 -4.82 14.52 -1.54
N GLY A 12 -5.99 14.12 -1.04
CA GLY A 12 -6.87 15.01 -0.26
C GLY A 12 -6.43 15.27 1.19
N SER A 13 -5.36 14.63 1.66
CA SER A 13 -4.82 14.86 3.01
C SER A 13 -3.98 16.13 3.04
N PRO A 14 -4.05 16.94 4.13
CA PRO A 14 -3.16 18.08 4.32
C PRO A 14 -1.68 17.71 4.46
N TYR A 15 -1.37 16.43 4.61
CA TYR A 15 -0.02 15.89 4.76
C TYR A 15 0.54 15.28 3.47
N TYR A 16 -0.20 15.33 2.35
CA TYR A 16 0.24 14.75 1.08
C TYR A 16 1.46 15.48 0.50
N GLU A 17 2.46 14.72 0.03
CA GLU A 17 3.63 15.23 -0.68
C GLU A 17 3.61 14.73 -2.14
N PRO A 18 3.34 15.62 -3.11
CA PRO A 18 3.29 15.23 -4.52
C PRO A 18 4.69 15.03 -5.15
N ASN A 19 5.73 15.64 -4.57
CA ASN A 19 7.09 15.64 -5.13
C ASN A 19 7.91 14.49 -4.54
N VAL A 20 7.48 13.26 -4.80
CA VAL A 20 8.19 12.04 -4.45
C VAL A 20 8.81 11.41 -5.70
N GLU A 21 9.76 10.49 -5.51
CA GLU A 21 10.30 9.70 -6.62
C GLU A 21 9.18 8.99 -7.37
N ALA A 22 9.18 9.12 -8.69
CA ALA A 22 8.24 8.47 -9.59
C ALA A 22 8.97 7.40 -10.40
N TYR A 23 8.33 6.23 -10.50
CA TYR A 23 8.87 5.09 -11.24
C TYR A 23 8.00 4.84 -12.47
N ASP A 24 8.39 5.43 -13.58
CA ASP A 24 7.74 5.17 -14.86
C ASP A 24 8.01 3.74 -15.34
N PHE A 25 7.08 3.20 -16.12
CA PHE A 25 7.22 1.87 -16.72
C PHE A 25 8.33 1.89 -17.78
N ASP A 26 9.53 1.42 -17.42
CA ASP A 26 10.72 1.41 -18.26
C ASP A 26 11.42 0.06 -18.18
N ILE A 27 11.25 -0.75 -19.21
CA ILE A 27 11.80 -2.12 -19.31
C ILE A 27 13.32 -2.08 -19.42
N ASP A 28 13.89 -1.15 -20.16
CA ASP A 28 15.33 -1.08 -20.41
C ASP A 28 16.05 -0.64 -19.13
N LYS A 29 15.53 0.39 -18.45
CA LYS A 29 16.01 0.81 -17.14
C LYS A 29 15.92 -0.32 -16.10
N ALA A 30 14.81 -1.04 -16.06
CA ALA A 30 14.62 -2.16 -15.14
C ALA A 30 15.61 -3.30 -15.43
N ASN A 31 15.82 -3.68 -16.69
CA ASN A 31 16.84 -4.66 -17.07
C ASN A 31 18.24 -4.22 -16.65
N LYS A 32 18.60 -2.95 -16.90
CA LYS A 32 19.89 -2.40 -16.51
C LYS A 32 20.11 -2.46 -15.00
N ILE A 33 19.11 -2.06 -14.19
CA ILE A 33 19.19 -2.10 -12.72
C ILE A 33 19.44 -3.53 -12.24
N LEU A 34 18.70 -4.51 -12.77
CA LEU A 34 18.88 -5.92 -12.41
C LEU A 34 20.24 -6.46 -12.83
N ASP A 35 20.72 -6.07 -14.00
CA ASP A 35 22.04 -6.46 -14.49
C ASP A 35 23.17 -5.87 -13.64
N ASP A 36 23.06 -4.59 -13.27
CA ASP A 36 24.04 -3.91 -12.41
C ASP A 36 24.06 -4.50 -10.99
N ALA A 37 22.91 -4.94 -10.50
CA ALA A 37 22.76 -5.63 -9.22
C ALA A 37 23.22 -7.10 -9.23
N GLY A 38 23.66 -7.63 -10.39
CA GLY A 38 24.18 -8.99 -10.51
C GLY A 38 23.13 -10.06 -10.85
N TYR A 39 21.86 -9.70 -10.99
CA TYR A 39 20.80 -10.63 -11.40
C TYR A 39 20.77 -10.80 -12.92
N LYS A 40 21.74 -11.52 -13.47
CA LYS A 40 21.85 -11.76 -14.92
C LYS A 40 20.79 -12.75 -15.41
N LYS A 41 20.38 -12.62 -16.69
CA LYS A 41 19.52 -13.60 -17.35
C LYS A 41 20.30 -14.90 -17.60
N GLY A 42 19.67 -16.02 -17.31
CA GLY A 42 20.14 -17.34 -17.71
C GLY A 42 19.96 -17.62 -19.20
N SER A 43 20.34 -18.82 -19.65
CA SER A 43 20.19 -19.26 -21.04
C SER A 43 18.73 -19.35 -21.51
N ASP A 44 17.80 -19.50 -20.56
CA ASP A 44 16.35 -19.50 -20.77
C ASP A 44 15.73 -18.09 -20.78
N GLY A 45 16.54 -17.05 -20.59
CA GLY A 45 16.10 -15.67 -20.53
C GLY A 45 15.53 -15.25 -19.17
N MET A 46 15.50 -16.15 -18.18
CA MET A 46 15.01 -15.87 -16.83
C MET A 46 16.15 -15.53 -15.88
N ARG A 47 15.85 -14.76 -14.81
CA ARG A 47 16.78 -14.36 -13.77
C ARG A 47 16.54 -15.12 -12.46
N PHE A 48 15.28 -15.12 -12.03
CA PHE A 48 14.80 -15.82 -10.82
C PHE A 48 13.28 -15.90 -10.85
N GLY A 49 12.71 -16.65 -9.87
CA GLY A 49 11.26 -16.78 -9.68
C GLY A 49 10.80 -16.09 -8.41
N LEU A 50 9.53 -15.62 -8.43
CA LEU A 50 8.81 -15.06 -7.29
C LEU A 50 7.39 -15.60 -7.25
N THR A 51 6.76 -15.50 -6.09
CA THR A 51 5.33 -15.68 -5.92
C THR A 51 4.63 -14.33 -5.76
N VAL A 52 3.38 -14.21 -6.26
CA VAL A 52 2.51 -13.09 -5.96
C VAL A 52 1.19 -13.59 -5.41
N ASP A 53 0.85 -13.12 -4.22
CA ASP A 53 -0.39 -13.44 -3.51
C ASP A 53 -1.42 -12.31 -3.62
N PHE A 54 -2.70 -12.63 -3.38
CA PHE A 54 -3.76 -11.63 -3.27
C PHE A 54 -4.88 -12.12 -2.36
N GLY A 55 -5.47 -11.18 -1.60
CA GLY A 55 -6.41 -11.50 -0.53
C GLY A 55 -7.84 -11.79 -0.98
N TRP A 56 -8.27 -11.31 -2.15
CA TRP A 56 -9.62 -11.51 -2.67
C TRP A 56 -9.65 -11.47 -4.20
N PRO A 57 -10.67 -12.11 -4.83
CA PRO A 57 -10.72 -12.32 -6.27
C PRO A 57 -10.61 -11.07 -7.13
N GLY A 58 -11.07 -9.92 -6.63
CA GLY A 58 -10.98 -8.64 -7.34
C GLY A 58 -9.54 -8.15 -7.59
N LEU A 59 -8.55 -8.64 -6.85
CA LEU A 59 -7.13 -8.31 -7.05
C LEU A 59 -6.40 -9.28 -8.01
N ARG A 60 -7.06 -10.34 -8.47
CA ARG A 60 -6.46 -11.28 -9.41
C ARG A 60 -5.94 -10.62 -10.69
N PRO A 61 -6.67 -9.70 -11.35
CA PRO A 61 -6.15 -9.02 -12.54
C PRO A 61 -4.82 -8.29 -12.27
N ASN A 62 -4.64 -7.72 -11.09
CA ASN A 62 -3.40 -7.06 -10.71
C ASN A 62 -2.24 -8.05 -10.58
N ALA A 63 -2.49 -9.21 -9.97
CA ALA A 63 -1.48 -10.28 -9.87
C ALA A 63 -1.08 -10.83 -11.24
N GLU A 64 -2.04 -11.04 -12.14
CA GLU A 64 -1.76 -11.48 -13.51
C GLU A 64 -1.01 -10.42 -14.33
N TYR A 65 -1.34 -9.14 -14.14
CA TYR A 65 -0.58 -8.03 -14.73
C TYR A 65 0.86 -8.01 -14.21
N THR A 66 1.07 -8.17 -12.91
CA THR A 66 2.40 -8.26 -12.29
C THR A 66 3.23 -9.37 -12.92
N LYS A 67 2.65 -10.55 -13.06
CA LYS A 67 3.29 -11.69 -13.76
C LYS A 67 3.71 -11.33 -15.19
N ALA A 68 2.80 -10.74 -15.95
CA ALA A 68 3.06 -10.37 -17.35
C ALA A 68 4.11 -9.27 -17.49
N ALA A 69 4.10 -8.29 -16.59
CA ALA A 69 5.05 -7.18 -16.58
C ALA A 69 6.47 -7.65 -16.20
N LEU A 70 6.60 -8.41 -15.12
CA LEU A 70 7.89 -8.89 -14.60
C LEU A 70 8.54 -9.93 -15.53
N LYS A 71 7.75 -10.72 -16.26
CA LYS A 71 8.27 -11.64 -17.29
C LYS A 71 9.08 -10.92 -18.37
N LYS A 72 8.72 -9.67 -18.73
CA LYS A 72 9.44 -8.88 -19.75
C LYS A 72 10.89 -8.57 -19.34
N ILE A 73 11.16 -8.58 -18.06
CA ILE A 73 12.52 -8.35 -17.49
C ILE A 73 13.18 -9.63 -16.96
N GLY A 74 12.61 -10.80 -17.30
CA GLY A 74 13.19 -12.10 -16.96
C GLY A 74 12.89 -12.58 -15.54
N ILE A 75 11.84 -12.09 -14.89
CA ILE A 75 11.38 -12.60 -13.59
C ILE A 75 10.17 -13.50 -13.82
N ASP A 76 10.26 -14.77 -13.43
CA ASP A 76 9.15 -15.71 -13.49
C ASP A 76 8.27 -15.58 -12.26
N VAL A 77 6.98 -15.27 -12.45
CA VAL A 77 6.04 -15.05 -11.35
C VAL A 77 4.97 -16.12 -11.32
N THR A 78 4.88 -16.81 -10.19
CA THR A 78 3.77 -17.72 -9.90
C THR A 78 2.67 -16.97 -9.16
N VAL A 79 1.49 -16.86 -9.78
CA VAL A 79 0.30 -16.28 -9.14
C VAL A 79 -0.30 -17.31 -8.20
N ARG A 80 -0.30 -17.01 -6.90
CA ARG A 80 -0.78 -17.89 -5.84
C ARG A 80 -2.09 -17.35 -5.25
N GLN A 81 -3.17 -18.03 -5.55
CA GLN A 81 -4.48 -17.72 -4.98
C GLN A 81 -4.72 -18.53 -3.72
N SER A 82 -4.93 -17.85 -2.60
CA SER A 82 -5.40 -18.49 -1.38
C SER A 82 -6.84 -18.97 -1.52
N ALA A 83 -7.21 -20.02 -0.77
CA ALA A 83 -8.55 -20.59 -0.79
C ALA A 83 -9.61 -19.57 -0.31
N ASP A 84 -9.24 -18.75 0.68
CA ASP A 84 -10.08 -17.74 1.28
C ASP A 84 -9.23 -16.60 1.88
N PHE A 85 -9.91 -15.56 2.36
CA PHE A 85 -9.25 -14.42 3.01
C PHE A 85 -8.46 -14.80 4.28
N PRO A 86 -8.97 -15.62 5.22
CA PRO A 86 -8.19 -16.05 6.39
C PRO A 86 -6.88 -16.75 6.03
N THR A 87 -6.88 -17.63 5.04
CA THR A 87 -5.68 -18.32 4.57
C THR A 87 -4.65 -17.34 3.99
N TRP A 88 -5.09 -16.39 3.17
CA TRP A 88 -4.21 -15.32 2.68
C TRP A 88 -3.66 -14.47 3.84
N ALA A 89 -4.53 -14.03 4.76
CA ALA A 89 -4.14 -13.21 5.90
C ALA A 89 -3.10 -13.91 6.78
N GLN A 90 -3.26 -15.23 6.99
CA GLN A 90 -2.27 -16.04 7.71
C GLN A 90 -0.94 -16.12 6.97
N THR A 91 -0.96 -16.33 5.66
CA THR A 91 0.24 -16.39 4.82
C THR A 91 1.03 -15.08 4.89
N VAL A 92 0.36 -13.96 4.70
CA VAL A 92 0.99 -12.63 4.69
C VAL A 92 1.43 -12.21 6.09
N SER A 93 0.61 -12.41 7.12
CA SER A 93 0.97 -12.03 8.49
C SER A 93 2.09 -12.91 9.08
N ASN A 94 2.31 -14.11 8.56
CA ASN A 94 3.46 -14.95 8.90
C ASN A 94 4.71 -14.65 8.05
N HIS A 95 4.66 -13.62 7.19
CA HIS A 95 5.76 -13.21 6.31
C HIS A 95 6.16 -14.30 5.29
N ASN A 96 5.22 -15.13 4.83
CA ASN A 96 5.45 -16.22 3.90
C ASN A 96 4.99 -15.87 2.49
N PHE A 97 5.53 -14.79 1.94
CA PHE A 97 5.24 -14.30 0.60
C PHE A 97 6.45 -13.55 0.03
N ASP A 98 6.57 -13.47 -1.29
CA ASP A 98 7.52 -12.59 -1.97
C ASP A 98 6.85 -11.25 -2.31
N LEU A 99 5.71 -11.32 -3.00
CA LEU A 99 4.87 -10.16 -3.33
C LEU A 99 3.42 -10.43 -2.91
N THR A 100 2.71 -9.41 -2.50
CA THR A 100 1.27 -9.50 -2.27
C THR A 100 0.53 -8.25 -2.72
N TRP A 101 -0.63 -8.45 -3.32
CA TRP A 101 -1.60 -7.39 -3.58
C TRP A 101 -2.55 -7.26 -2.42
N ASP A 102 -2.65 -6.05 -1.89
CA ASP A 102 -3.51 -5.73 -0.75
C ASP A 102 -4.18 -4.36 -0.94
N THR A 103 -5.19 -4.08 -0.12
CA THR A 103 -5.82 -2.77 0.01
C THR A 103 -5.83 -2.39 1.48
N VAL A 104 -5.28 -1.23 1.79
CA VAL A 104 -5.22 -0.73 3.16
C VAL A 104 -5.99 0.58 3.30
N PHE A 105 -6.53 0.81 4.50
CA PHE A 105 -7.20 2.05 4.85
C PHE A 105 -6.22 2.93 5.63
N ASN A 106 -5.75 3.99 4.98
CA ASN A 106 -4.93 5.02 5.62
C ASN A 106 -5.84 6.19 5.98
N TRP A 107 -6.44 6.08 7.16
CA TRP A 107 -7.40 7.04 7.70
C TRP A 107 -6.81 8.45 7.76
N GLY A 108 -7.65 9.46 7.95
CA GLY A 108 -7.29 10.88 7.79
C GLY A 108 -6.00 11.36 8.46
N ASP A 109 -5.69 10.87 9.66
CA ASP A 109 -4.40 11.13 10.30
C ASP A 109 -3.41 9.99 10.02
N PRO A 110 -2.20 10.27 9.51
CA PRO A 110 -1.20 9.24 9.19
C PRO A 110 -0.79 8.34 10.37
N VAL A 111 -0.92 8.81 11.61
CA VAL A 111 -0.66 7.99 12.82
C VAL A 111 -1.56 6.76 12.84
N ILE A 112 -2.81 6.87 12.37
CA ILE A 112 -3.80 5.78 12.45
C ILE A 112 -3.56 4.70 11.39
N GLY A 113 -3.05 5.05 10.21
CA GLY A 113 -2.92 4.12 9.10
C GLY A 113 -1.49 3.93 8.60
N VAL A 114 -0.79 5.04 8.32
CA VAL A 114 0.52 5.02 7.68
C VAL A 114 1.60 4.47 8.63
N HIS A 115 1.63 4.92 9.88
CA HIS A 115 2.64 4.47 10.84
C HIS A 115 2.63 2.95 11.04
N ARG A 116 1.44 2.33 11.13
CA ARG A 116 1.34 0.88 11.32
C ARG A 116 1.98 0.07 10.19
N THR A 117 1.99 0.63 8.96
CA THR A 117 2.53 -0.03 7.78
C THR A 117 4.06 -0.04 7.76
N TYR A 118 4.72 0.96 8.37
CA TYR A 118 6.15 1.15 8.19
C TYR A 118 6.99 1.09 9.46
N GLN A 119 6.37 1.31 10.62
CA GLN A 119 7.11 1.35 11.90
C GLN A 119 7.73 -0.01 12.19
N THR A 120 9.03 -0.05 12.51
CA THR A 120 9.78 -1.29 12.80
C THR A 120 9.13 -2.10 13.93
N SER A 121 8.59 -1.44 14.96
CA SER A 121 7.89 -2.10 16.08
C SER A 121 6.63 -2.85 15.68
N ASN A 122 6.12 -2.63 14.46
CA ASN A 122 4.96 -3.30 13.89
C ASN A 122 5.31 -4.52 13.01
N ILE A 123 6.57 -4.93 12.96
CA ILE A 123 6.97 -6.22 12.38
C ILE A 123 6.57 -7.32 13.37
N LYS A 124 5.35 -7.85 13.21
CA LYS A 124 4.75 -8.81 14.13
C LYS A 124 4.10 -9.95 13.37
N LYS A 125 4.61 -11.19 13.54
CA LYS A 125 3.97 -12.37 12.97
C LYS A 125 2.56 -12.55 13.52
N GLY A 126 1.64 -12.98 12.65
CA GLY A 126 0.25 -13.22 13.00
C GLY A 126 -0.62 -11.95 13.03
N VAL A 127 -0.07 -10.77 12.74
CA VAL A 127 -0.79 -9.50 12.73
C VAL A 127 -0.90 -9.00 11.30
N ILE A 128 -2.10 -9.13 10.72
CA ILE A 128 -2.39 -8.60 9.38
C ILE A 128 -2.55 -7.06 9.41
N TRP A 129 -2.33 -6.41 8.27
CA TRP A 129 -2.35 -4.95 8.09
C TRP A 129 -1.42 -4.19 9.04
N SER A 130 -0.29 -4.81 9.38
CA SER A 130 0.83 -4.17 10.06
C SER A 130 2.01 -4.04 9.09
N ASN A 131 3.23 -3.98 9.59
CA ASN A 131 4.43 -3.96 8.76
C ASN A 131 4.80 -5.39 8.30
N THR A 132 3.96 -5.99 7.45
CA THR A 132 4.11 -7.38 6.97
C THR A 132 5.24 -7.53 5.96
N GLN A 133 5.63 -6.47 5.27
CA GLN A 133 6.79 -6.41 4.38
C GLN A 133 8.13 -6.33 5.14
N GLN A 134 8.10 -6.27 6.47
CA GLN A 134 9.28 -6.28 7.35
C GLN A 134 10.26 -5.12 7.10
N TYR A 135 9.74 -3.98 6.65
CA TYR A 135 10.57 -2.79 6.46
C TYR A 135 11.07 -2.24 7.79
N SER A 136 12.37 -1.93 7.86
CA SER A 136 12.99 -1.37 9.05
C SER A 136 13.99 -0.28 8.66
N ASN A 137 13.72 0.95 9.09
CA ASN A 137 14.62 2.07 8.89
C ASN A 137 14.52 3.01 10.12
N PRO A 138 15.57 3.08 10.96
CA PRO A 138 15.55 3.90 12.19
C PRO A 138 15.30 5.39 11.93
N LYS A 139 15.66 5.92 10.76
CA LYS A 139 15.36 7.33 10.42
C LYS A 139 13.86 7.52 10.17
N VAL A 140 13.24 6.58 9.48
CA VAL A 140 11.80 6.57 9.23
C VAL A 140 11.02 6.44 10.54
N ASP A 141 11.45 5.52 11.42
CA ASP A 141 10.84 5.39 12.76
C ASP A 141 10.92 6.70 13.55
N ALA A 142 12.09 7.34 13.59
CA ALA A 142 12.28 8.60 14.30
C ALA A 142 11.43 9.76 13.74
N ILE A 143 11.23 9.81 12.41
CA ILE A 143 10.34 10.80 11.78
C ILE A 143 8.89 10.54 12.18
N MET A 144 8.44 9.30 12.15
CA MET A 144 7.07 8.93 12.54
C MET A 144 6.80 9.25 14.01
N GLU A 145 7.74 8.95 14.91
CA GLU A 145 7.63 9.29 16.33
C GLU A 145 7.49 10.80 16.54
N LYS A 146 8.36 11.60 15.90
CA LYS A 146 8.29 13.05 15.97
C LYS A 146 6.99 13.60 15.39
N ALA A 147 6.56 13.12 14.23
CA ALA A 147 5.33 13.57 13.58
C ALA A 147 4.08 13.19 14.39
N GLY A 148 4.13 12.08 15.12
CA GLY A 148 3.04 11.61 15.98
C GLY A 148 2.72 12.54 17.15
N VAL A 149 3.70 13.30 17.64
CA VAL A 149 3.57 14.21 18.78
C VAL A 149 3.68 15.69 18.42
N GLU A 150 3.98 16.03 17.16
CA GLU A 150 4.13 17.43 16.72
C GLU A 150 2.76 18.11 16.59
N ASN A 151 2.55 19.17 17.33
CA ASN A 151 1.31 19.94 17.36
C ASN A 151 1.31 21.13 16.38
N ASN A 152 2.48 21.59 15.93
CA ASN A 152 2.57 22.62 14.91
C ASN A 152 2.31 22.00 13.55
N MET A 153 1.25 22.43 12.87
CA MET A 153 0.81 21.85 11.59
C MET A 153 1.89 21.93 10.51
N ASP A 154 2.60 23.04 10.38
CA ASP A 154 3.60 23.21 9.32
C ASP A 154 4.83 22.33 9.55
N LYS A 155 5.29 22.22 10.79
CA LYS A 155 6.36 21.29 11.17
C LYS A 155 5.94 19.85 10.94
N ARG A 156 4.71 19.50 11.30
CA ARG A 156 4.17 18.16 11.09
C ARG A 156 4.05 17.80 9.62
N LYS A 157 3.61 18.73 8.76
CA LYS A 157 3.62 18.59 7.30
C LYS A 157 5.03 18.34 6.75
N ALA A 158 6.01 19.10 7.22
CA ALA A 158 7.40 18.92 6.80
C ALA A 158 7.95 17.52 7.14
N LEU A 159 7.64 17.00 8.34
CA LEU A 159 8.00 15.65 8.74
C LEU A 159 7.35 14.59 7.84
N TYR A 160 6.06 14.73 7.52
CA TYR A 160 5.38 13.79 6.62
C TYR A 160 5.82 13.93 5.16
N SER A 161 6.25 15.11 4.73
CA SER A 161 6.89 15.28 3.40
C SER A 161 8.20 14.50 3.34
N GLU A 162 9.08 14.66 4.35
CA GLU A 162 10.33 13.90 4.44
C GLU A 162 10.08 12.39 4.49
N LEU A 163 9.14 11.95 5.32
CA LEU A 163 8.72 10.54 5.42
C LEU A 163 8.34 9.96 4.05
N GLN A 164 7.47 10.63 3.31
CA GLN A 164 6.99 10.15 2.02
C GLN A 164 8.10 10.06 0.97
N LYS A 165 9.02 11.01 0.95
CA LYS A 165 10.20 10.99 0.06
C LYS A 165 11.12 9.80 0.37
N MET A 166 11.37 9.52 1.64
CA MET A 166 12.16 8.36 2.05
C MET A 166 11.48 7.05 1.68
N LEU A 167 10.20 6.92 1.97
CA LEU A 167 9.43 5.70 1.67
C LEU A 167 9.28 5.46 0.15
N ALA A 168 9.13 6.51 -0.64
CA ALA A 168 9.12 6.38 -2.11
C ALA A 168 10.48 5.95 -2.66
N ASN A 169 11.58 6.41 -2.06
CA ASN A 169 12.92 5.99 -2.45
C ASN A 169 13.25 4.55 -2.03
N ASP A 170 12.89 4.15 -0.81
CA ASP A 170 13.18 2.82 -0.26
C ASP A 170 12.26 1.72 -0.81
N LEU A 171 11.08 2.10 -1.33
CA LEU A 171 10.06 1.23 -1.94
C LEU A 171 9.67 -0.03 -1.14
N PRO A 172 9.40 0.03 0.16
CA PRO A 172 8.90 -1.14 0.89
C PRO A 172 7.48 -1.53 0.47
N VAL A 173 6.72 -0.58 -0.06
CA VAL A 173 5.40 -0.75 -0.66
C VAL A 173 5.31 0.09 -1.92
N TYR A 174 4.92 -0.51 -3.03
CA TYR A 174 4.61 0.21 -4.25
C TYR A 174 3.12 0.55 -4.30
N TRP A 175 2.80 1.82 -4.13
CA TRP A 175 1.43 2.33 -4.20
C TRP A 175 1.02 2.49 -5.67
N THR A 176 -0.10 1.91 -6.05
CA THR A 176 -0.56 1.92 -7.44
C THR A 176 -1.72 2.87 -7.67
N ASN A 177 -2.72 2.81 -6.80
CA ASN A 177 -3.94 3.61 -6.98
C ASN A 177 -4.70 3.81 -5.68
N THR A 178 -5.49 4.88 -5.63
CA THR A 178 -6.51 5.08 -4.61
C THR A 178 -7.82 4.45 -5.05
N LEU A 179 -8.58 3.89 -4.11
CA LEU A 179 -9.90 3.34 -4.36
C LEU A 179 -10.97 4.33 -3.88
N PRO A 180 -11.84 4.84 -4.77
CA PRO A 180 -12.96 5.67 -4.34
C PRO A 180 -14.02 4.80 -3.67
N TYR A 181 -14.40 5.15 -2.45
CA TYR A 181 -15.53 4.54 -1.76
C TYR A 181 -16.76 5.41 -1.94
N HIS A 182 -17.84 4.79 -2.42
CA HIS A 182 -19.11 5.47 -2.67
C HIS A 182 -20.15 5.02 -1.65
N THR A 183 -20.87 5.98 -1.07
CA THR A 183 -22.05 5.67 -0.25
C THR A 183 -23.28 5.64 -1.16
N ILE A 184 -23.91 4.49 -1.28
CA ILE A 184 -25.17 4.30 -2.02
C ILE A 184 -26.29 4.15 -1.00
N TYR A 185 -27.31 5.02 -1.11
CA TYR A 185 -28.42 5.02 -0.18
C TYR A 185 -29.74 5.40 -0.88
N SER A 186 -30.87 4.98 -0.29
CA SER A 186 -32.19 5.34 -0.75
C SER A 186 -32.44 6.84 -0.57
N LYS A 187 -33.15 7.48 -1.50
CA LYS A 187 -33.61 8.88 -1.36
C LYS A 187 -34.44 9.13 -0.09
N LYS A 188 -35.04 8.06 0.47
CA LYS A 188 -35.76 8.08 1.75
C LYS A 188 -34.85 8.19 2.98
N VAL A 189 -33.56 7.97 2.85
CA VAL A 189 -32.61 8.12 3.95
C VAL A 189 -32.17 9.57 4.04
N GLY A 190 -32.33 10.16 5.22
CA GLY A 190 -31.80 11.47 5.57
C GLY A 190 -30.49 11.32 6.33
N ASN A 191 -29.57 12.25 6.09
CA ASN A 191 -28.26 12.33 6.73
C ASN A 191 -27.48 11.00 6.77
N PRO A 192 -27.25 10.32 5.62
CA PRO A 192 -26.42 9.12 5.59
C PRO A 192 -24.97 9.45 5.98
N PRO A 193 -24.22 8.51 6.59
CA PRO A 193 -22.83 8.74 6.91
C PRO A 193 -21.99 8.87 5.62
N MET A 194 -21.28 10.00 5.47
CA MET A 194 -20.45 10.32 4.31
C MET A 194 -18.96 10.45 4.69
N GLY A 195 -18.60 10.08 5.91
CA GLY A 195 -17.23 10.20 6.42
C GLY A 195 -16.28 9.14 5.89
N ILE A 196 -14.99 9.38 6.14
CA ILE A 196 -13.89 8.45 5.78
C ILE A 196 -14.02 7.07 6.45
N TRP A 197 -14.80 6.96 7.51
CA TRP A 197 -15.03 5.72 8.26
C TRP A 197 -16.03 4.78 7.58
N ALA A 198 -16.63 5.20 6.46
CA ALA A 198 -17.61 4.45 5.67
C ALA A 198 -18.70 3.81 6.56
N THR A 199 -18.86 2.49 6.52
CA THR A 199 -19.85 1.76 7.32
C THR A 199 -19.56 1.77 8.83
N SER A 200 -18.38 2.17 9.26
CA SER A 200 -18.02 2.35 10.68
C SER A 200 -18.31 3.76 11.19
N SER A 201 -18.86 4.64 10.35
CA SER A 201 -19.29 5.98 10.76
C SER A 201 -20.48 5.91 11.72
N PRO A 202 -20.58 6.83 12.70
CA PRO A 202 -21.78 6.95 13.53
C PRO A 202 -23.04 7.15 12.68
N MET A 203 -24.11 6.45 13.01
CA MET A 203 -25.41 6.54 12.31
C MET A 203 -26.52 7.14 13.17
N ASP A 204 -26.17 7.69 14.32
CA ASP A 204 -27.07 8.32 15.28
C ASP A 204 -27.92 9.47 14.71
N MET A 205 -27.40 10.15 13.70
CA MET A 205 -28.10 11.24 13.01
C MET A 205 -28.81 10.80 11.72
N THR A 206 -28.77 9.52 11.38
CA THR A 206 -29.44 8.98 10.19
C THR A 206 -30.91 8.71 10.47
N TYR A 207 -31.80 9.13 9.58
CA TYR A 207 -33.24 8.96 9.73
C TYR A 207 -33.93 8.61 8.40
N ILE A 208 -35.16 8.13 8.49
CA ILE A 208 -36.02 7.92 7.33
C ILE A 208 -36.83 9.21 7.10
N LYS A 209 -36.81 9.69 5.88
CA LYS A 209 -37.66 10.82 5.43
C LYS A 209 -39.07 10.33 5.19
N ASP A 210 -40.05 11.15 5.51
CA ASP A 210 -41.47 10.96 5.19
C ASP A 210 -41.74 10.92 3.67
#